data_7dc6a69e7f5018739bbde8acb46b8766
#
_entry.id   7dc6a69e7f5018739bbde8acb46b8766
#
_cell.length_a   1.000
_cell.length_b   1.000
_cell.length_c   1.000
_cell.angle_alpha   90.00
_cell.angle_beta   90.00
_cell.angle_gamma   90.00
#
_symmetry.space_group_name_H-M   'P 1'
#
loop_
_entity.id
_entity.type
_entity.pdbx_description
1 polymer ?
#
loop_
_entity_poly.entity_id
_entity_poly.type
_entity_poly.pdbx_seq_one_letter_code
_entity_poly.pdbx_strand_id
1 'polypeptide(L)'
;MLAESKGKRNSFIVIDGKQRLLTIAGYKDNEKYKYWDRRNPKTADLKSKYNALSYDDLSSDTELLRIFENSALRCTVISNYHSENSLYDIFYRLNAGSTKLSSQELRQVLNKGKFSEFLLQVTDEDNILRNVMNIKEPDKRLRDVEVLLRCMSFLEYASDYKGNLLQFLDNKTKVFNERWNSDQEYIETLKNRVFEAVKKLVDVFGNNNKVGRKYKNGELNTKFNRVLLEVLVFFFDKIEHGKLTIDNNSKFKDLYIKLFEEDFDFQATIDGSTKNMENYKIRYSRIQDIVSEAYGIQGKITPFEYVTKRIRK
;
A
#
# COMPACT_ATOMS: atom_id res chain seq x y z
N MET A 1 4.82 -21.16 -8.80
CA MET A 1 3.45 -21.72 -8.90
C MET A 1 2.56 -20.75 -9.63
N LEU A 2 1.70 -21.24 -10.48
CA LEU A 2 0.77 -20.44 -11.27
C LEU A 2 -0.66 -20.85 -10.94
N ALA A 3 -1.64 -19.98 -11.20
CA ALA A 3 -3.06 -20.34 -11.24
C ALA A 3 -3.64 -19.95 -12.58
N GLU A 4 -4.59 -20.72 -13.10
CA GLU A 4 -5.30 -20.34 -14.33
C GLU A 4 -6.15 -19.08 -14.11
N SER A 5 -6.09 -18.15 -15.06
CA SER A 5 -6.98 -16.98 -15.03
C SER A 5 -8.40 -17.37 -15.42
N LYS A 6 -9.37 -17.09 -14.59
CA LYS A 6 -10.79 -17.33 -14.93
C LYS A 6 -11.18 -16.51 -16.18
N GLY A 7 -11.82 -17.19 -17.13
CA GLY A 7 -12.35 -16.57 -18.34
C GLY A 7 -11.32 -16.26 -19.45
N LYS A 8 -10.04 -16.61 -19.28
CA LYS A 8 -9.02 -16.42 -20.32
C LYS A 8 -8.21 -17.70 -20.53
N ARG A 9 -8.33 -18.29 -21.72
CA ARG A 9 -7.55 -19.47 -22.11
C ARG A 9 -6.05 -19.15 -22.16
N ASN A 10 -5.22 -20.08 -21.69
CA ASN A 10 -3.75 -19.96 -21.66
C ASN A 10 -3.24 -18.69 -20.94
N SER A 11 -4.00 -18.17 -19.99
CA SER A 11 -3.60 -17.04 -19.15
C SER A 11 -3.41 -17.51 -17.71
N PHE A 12 -2.30 -17.11 -17.10
CA PHE A 12 -1.92 -17.58 -15.76
C PHE A 12 -1.62 -16.41 -14.83
N ILE A 13 -1.95 -16.63 -13.57
CA ILE A 13 -1.62 -15.75 -12.45
C ILE A 13 -0.41 -16.32 -11.74
N VAL A 14 0.61 -15.51 -11.50
CA VAL A 14 1.79 -15.95 -10.73
C VAL A 14 1.47 -15.88 -9.24
N ILE A 15 1.31 -17.03 -8.61
CA ILE A 15 1.06 -17.15 -7.16
C ILE A 15 2.38 -17.16 -6.38
N ASP A 16 3.40 -17.85 -6.88
CA ASP A 16 4.76 -17.86 -6.33
C ASP A 16 5.79 -17.88 -7.45
N GLY A 17 6.98 -17.34 -7.17
CA GLY A 17 8.09 -17.29 -8.12
C GLY A 17 8.13 -16.04 -9.01
N LYS A 18 7.34 -14.99 -8.70
CA LYS A 18 7.36 -13.69 -9.41
C LYS A 18 8.78 -13.15 -9.52
N GLN A 19 9.54 -13.16 -8.42
CA GLN A 19 10.93 -12.66 -8.39
C GLN A 19 11.81 -13.44 -9.39
N ARG A 20 11.71 -14.76 -9.39
CA ARG A 20 12.48 -15.62 -10.31
C ARG A 20 12.12 -15.35 -11.76
N LEU A 21 10.84 -15.24 -12.08
CA LEU A 21 10.38 -14.93 -13.44
C LEU A 21 10.83 -13.55 -13.89
N LEU A 22 10.73 -12.52 -13.02
CA LEU A 22 11.17 -11.16 -13.33
C LEU A 22 12.70 -11.06 -13.46
N THR A 23 13.45 -11.82 -12.68
CA THR A 23 14.92 -11.88 -12.82
C THR A 23 15.32 -12.45 -14.19
N ILE A 24 14.66 -13.52 -14.62
CA ILE A 24 14.94 -14.13 -15.94
C ILE A 24 14.48 -13.20 -17.06
N ALA A 25 13.28 -12.62 -16.95
CA ALA A 25 12.75 -11.70 -17.93
C ALA A 25 13.60 -10.42 -18.04
N GLY A 26 14.00 -9.84 -16.91
CA GLY A 26 14.86 -8.66 -16.87
C GLY A 26 16.30 -8.94 -17.33
N TYR A 27 16.79 -10.17 -17.16
CA TYR A 27 18.07 -10.60 -17.70
C TYR A 27 18.04 -10.63 -19.25
N LYS A 28 16.93 -11.14 -19.83
CA LYS A 28 16.74 -11.23 -21.30
C LYS A 28 16.39 -9.88 -21.94
N ASP A 29 15.55 -9.05 -21.28
CA ASP A 29 15.05 -7.79 -21.85
C ASP A 29 15.17 -6.67 -20.81
N ASN A 30 16.30 -6.02 -20.83
CA ASN A 30 16.65 -4.97 -19.92
C ASN A 30 15.80 -3.69 -20.08
N GLU A 31 15.37 -3.36 -21.29
CA GLU A 31 14.62 -2.13 -21.56
C GLU A 31 13.18 -2.25 -21.06
N LYS A 32 12.54 -3.36 -21.34
CA LYS A 32 11.16 -3.64 -20.92
C LYS A 32 11.02 -3.76 -19.40
N TYR A 33 12.05 -4.25 -18.72
CA TYR A 33 12.04 -4.48 -17.28
C TYR A 33 13.02 -3.56 -16.54
N LYS A 34 13.19 -2.31 -17.02
CA LYS A 34 14.17 -1.32 -16.50
C LYS A 34 14.07 -1.01 -15.01
N TYR A 35 12.91 -1.18 -14.40
CA TYR A 35 12.69 -0.95 -12.96
C TYR A 35 13.02 -2.17 -12.09
N TRP A 36 13.40 -3.30 -12.71
CA TRP A 36 13.78 -4.49 -11.98
C TRP A 36 15.29 -4.52 -11.75
N ASP A 37 15.70 -4.89 -10.53
CA ASP A 37 17.12 -4.93 -10.14
C ASP A 37 17.91 -5.87 -11.07
N ARG A 38 18.83 -5.28 -11.81
CA ARG A 38 19.61 -5.95 -12.85
C ARG A 38 20.86 -6.50 -12.22
N ARG A 39 20.90 -7.77 -11.97
CA ARG A 39 22.13 -8.44 -11.54
C ARG A 39 22.44 -9.53 -12.53
N ASN A 40 23.65 -9.46 -13.09
CA ASN A 40 24.18 -10.60 -13.81
C ASN A 40 24.24 -11.82 -12.86
N PRO A 41 23.97 -13.03 -13.37
CA PRO A 41 23.95 -14.22 -12.55
C PRO A 41 25.30 -14.43 -11.87
N LYS A 42 25.26 -14.71 -10.55
CA LYS A 42 26.43 -15.12 -9.78
C LYS A 42 26.36 -16.63 -9.61
N THR A 43 27.39 -17.32 -10.06
CA THR A 43 27.53 -18.76 -9.85
C THR A 43 28.22 -19.04 -8.51
N ALA A 44 27.99 -20.21 -7.91
CA ALA A 44 28.68 -20.62 -6.70
C ALA A 44 30.20 -20.76 -6.93
N ASP A 45 30.60 -21.15 -8.12
CA ASP A 45 31.97 -21.09 -8.58
C ASP A 45 32.25 -19.76 -9.29
N LEU A 46 32.94 -18.86 -8.62
CA LEU A 46 33.32 -17.55 -9.14
C LEU A 46 34.26 -17.60 -10.35
N LYS A 47 34.93 -18.74 -10.58
CA LYS A 47 35.81 -18.99 -11.75
C LYS A 47 35.03 -19.58 -12.94
N SER A 48 33.76 -19.89 -12.76
CA SER A 48 32.93 -20.38 -13.85
C SER A 48 32.83 -19.35 -14.97
N LYS A 49 32.96 -19.80 -16.23
CA LYS A 49 32.76 -18.96 -17.42
C LYS A 49 31.35 -18.33 -17.51
N TYR A 50 30.41 -18.82 -16.72
CA TYR A 50 29.04 -18.27 -16.65
C TYR A 50 28.87 -17.21 -15.56
N ASN A 51 29.89 -16.97 -14.74
CA ASN A 51 29.79 -16.01 -13.65
C ASN A 51 29.77 -14.59 -14.19
N ALA A 52 28.79 -13.80 -13.78
CA ALA A 52 28.57 -12.40 -14.18
C ALA A 52 28.37 -12.16 -15.68
N LEU A 53 28.05 -13.20 -16.45
CA LEU A 53 27.80 -13.09 -17.89
C LEU A 53 26.55 -12.24 -18.15
N SER A 54 26.64 -11.23 -19.03
CA SER A 54 25.48 -10.48 -19.47
C SER A 54 24.66 -11.28 -20.50
N TYR A 55 23.41 -10.86 -20.78
CA TYR A 55 22.62 -11.50 -21.83
C TYR A 55 23.24 -11.27 -23.21
N ASP A 56 23.85 -10.11 -23.44
CA ASP A 56 24.53 -9.79 -24.71
C ASP A 56 25.75 -10.69 -24.92
N ASP A 57 26.54 -10.92 -23.89
CA ASP A 57 27.66 -11.87 -23.94
C ASP A 57 27.19 -13.31 -24.19
N LEU A 58 26.09 -13.71 -23.51
CA LEU A 58 25.49 -15.03 -23.68
C LEU A 58 24.91 -15.20 -25.09
N SER A 59 24.27 -14.17 -25.65
CA SER A 59 23.67 -14.19 -26.99
C SER A 59 24.71 -14.21 -28.10
N SER A 60 25.93 -13.78 -27.82
CA SER A 60 27.05 -13.83 -28.76
C SER A 60 27.63 -15.23 -28.97
N ASP A 61 27.36 -16.15 -28.00
CA ASP A 61 27.73 -17.57 -28.10
C ASP A 61 26.47 -18.41 -28.43
N THR A 62 26.43 -18.90 -29.68
CA THR A 62 25.26 -19.64 -30.20
C THR A 62 24.93 -20.88 -29.38
N GLU A 63 25.90 -21.58 -28.82
CA GLU A 63 25.70 -22.77 -28.02
C GLU A 63 25.14 -22.40 -26.63
N LEU A 64 25.65 -21.37 -26.00
CA LEU A 64 25.14 -20.87 -24.73
C LEU A 64 23.71 -20.34 -24.87
N LEU A 65 23.43 -19.58 -25.92
CA LEU A 65 22.09 -19.09 -26.21
C LEU A 65 21.10 -20.26 -26.38
N ARG A 66 21.49 -21.27 -27.15
CA ARG A 66 20.68 -22.47 -27.35
C ARG A 66 20.39 -23.21 -26.05
N ILE A 67 21.37 -23.35 -25.16
CA ILE A 67 21.19 -23.97 -23.85
C ILE A 67 20.25 -23.13 -22.99
N PHE A 68 20.41 -21.83 -22.96
CA PHE A 68 19.55 -20.93 -22.20
C PHE A 68 18.09 -20.95 -22.68
N GLU A 69 17.87 -20.84 -23.98
CA GLU A 69 16.52 -20.76 -24.55
C GLU A 69 15.77 -22.11 -24.51
N ASN A 70 16.48 -23.25 -24.54
CA ASN A 70 15.89 -24.57 -24.37
C ASN A 70 15.75 -24.99 -22.90
N SER A 71 16.21 -24.17 -21.95
CA SER A 71 16.07 -24.48 -20.53
C SER A 71 14.60 -24.35 -20.08
N ALA A 72 14.04 -25.42 -19.54
CA ALA A 72 12.64 -25.46 -19.12
C ALA A 72 12.47 -25.04 -17.66
N LEU A 73 11.49 -24.19 -17.40
CA LEU A 73 11.02 -23.88 -16.05
C LEU A 73 9.85 -24.80 -15.68
N ARG A 74 10.02 -25.63 -14.65
CA ARG A 74 8.93 -26.45 -14.13
C ARG A 74 7.98 -25.58 -13.30
N CYS A 75 6.69 -25.60 -13.68
CA CYS A 75 5.64 -24.87 -13.01
C CYS A 75 4.54 -25.82 -12.53
N THR A 76 4.10 -25.65 -11.27
CA THR A 76 2.85 -26.23 -10.81
C THR A 76 1.72 -25.25 -11.15
N VAL A 77 0.66 -25.73 -11.80
CA VAL A 77 -0.50 -24.94 -12.17
C VAL A 77 -1.70 -25.35 -11.33
N ILE A 78 -2.36 -24.39 -10.69
CA ILE A 78 -3.62 -24.57 -9.97
C ILE A 78 -4.75 -24.32 -10.97
N SER A 79 -5.57 -25.34 -11.19
CA SER A 79 -6.76 -25.26 -12.05
C SER A 79 -8.03 -25.48 -11.22
N ASN A 80 -9.17 -25.05 -11.73
CA ASN A 80 -10.49 -25.33 -11.14
C ASN A 80 -10.67 -24.90 -9.67
N TYR A 81 -10.04 -23.80 -9.24
CA TYR A 81 -10.25 -23.27 -7.90
C TYR A 81 -11.63 -22.62 -7.76
N HIS A 82 -12.33 -22.87 -6.64
CA HIS A 82 -13.70 -22.40 -6.42
C HIS A 82 -13.81 -20.89 -6.28
N SER A 83 -12.88 -20.24 -5.56
CA SER A 83 -12.91 -18.81 -5.28
C SER A 83 -11.50 -18.20 -5.26
N GLU A 84 -11.42 -16.89 -5.45
CA GLU A 84 -10.16 -16.15 -5.29
C GLU A 84 -9.62 -16.26 -3.86
N ASN A 85 -10.50 -16.38 -2.85
CA ASN A 85 -10.07 -16.60 -1.47
C ASN A 85 -9.25 -17.88 -1.32
N SER A 86 -9.58 -18.94 -2.09
CA SER A 86 -8.79 -20.17 -2.11
C SER A 86 -7.35 -19.92 -2.61
N LEU A 87 -7.17 -19.00 -3.56
CA LEU A 87 -5.84 -18.61 -4.01
C LEU A 87 -5.08 -17.82 -2.94
N TYR A 88 -5.78 -16.95 -2.18
CA TYR A 88 -5.17 -16.26 -1.03
C TYR A 88 -4.69 -17.26 0.04
N ASP A 89 -5.49 -18.26 0.39
CA ASP A 89 -5.13 -19.28 1.38
C ASP A 89 -3.92 -20.10 0.92
N ILE A 90 -3.91 -20.54 -0.33
CA ILE A 90 -2.77 -21.24 -0.92
C ILE A 90 -1.53 -20.37 -0.92
N PHE A 91 -1.68 -19.09 -1.31
CA PHE A 91 -0.61 -18.11 -1.29
C PHE A 91 -0.01 -17.94 0.11
N TYR A 92 -0.83 -17.79 1.16
CA TYR A 92 -0.34 -17.63 2.53
C TYR A 92 0.41 -18.87 3.01
N ARG A 93 -0.06 -20.06 2.69
CA ARG A 93 0.58 -21.33 3.07
C ARG A 93 1.92 -21.55 2.37
N LEU A 94 1.99 -21.24 1.08
CA LEU A 94 3.21 -21.40 0.28
C LEU A 94 4.31 -20.39 0.66
N ASN A 95 3.91 -19.20 1.05
CA ASN A 95 4.85 -18.14 1.39
C ASN A 95 5.45 -18.24 2.80
N ALA A 96 5.20 -19.31 3.53
CA ALA A 96 5.78 -19.50 4.86
C ALA A 96 7.33 -19.58 4.87
N GLY A 97 7.97 -19.82 3.72
CA GLY A 97 9.42 -20.04 3.61
C GLY A 97 10.21 -19.18 2.59
N SER A 98 9.59 -18.25 1.85
CA SER A 98 10.27 -17.46 0.80
C SER A 98 9.96 -15.97 0.84
N THR A 99 10.47 -15.17 -0.11
CA THR A 99 10.15 -13.74 -0.23
C THR A 99 8.70 -13.56 -0.65
N LYS A 100 7.83 -13.32 0.35
CA LYS A 100 6.38 -13.25 0.20
C LYS A 100 5.95 -12.12 -0.73
N LEU A 101 5.01 -12.37 -1.66
CA LEU A 101 4.24 -11.29 -2.27
C LEU A 101 3.47 -10.53 -1.17
N SER A 102 3.35 -9.21 -1.32
CA SER A 102 2.48 -8.42 -0.45
C SER A 102 1.01 -8.69 -0.77
N SER A 103 0.11 -8.39 0.17
CA SER A 103 -1.33 -8.47 -0.08
C SER A 103 -1.74 -7.57 -1.26
N GLN A 104 -1.05 -6.45 -1.47
CA GLN A 104 -1.33 -5.54 -2.57
C GLN A 104 -0.87 -6.09 -3.92
N GLU A 105 0.30 -6.73 -3.98
CA GLU A 105 0.76 -7.39 -5.22
C GLU A 105 -0.24 -8.48 -5.66
N LEU A 106 -0.77 -9.25 -4.69
CA LEU A 106 -1.76 -10.26 -4.99
C LEU A 106 -3.11 -9.63 -5.42
N ARG A 107 -3.56 -8.57 -4.73
CA ARG A 107 -4.79 -7.84 -5.08
C ARG A 107 -4.72 -7.29 -6.49
N GLN A 108 -3.59 -6.72 -6.89
CA GLN A 108 -3.39 -6.17 -8.23
C GLN A 108 -3.54 -7.23 -9.33
N VAL A 109 -3.18 -8.47 -9.02
CA VAL A 109 -3.28 -9.57 -9.98
C VAL A 109 -4.69 -10.17 -10.04
N LEU A 110 -5.35 -10.30 -8.89
CA LEU A 110 -6.67 -10.95 -8.78
C LEU A 110 -7.82 -10.00 -9.12
N ASN A 111 -7.69 -8.71 -8.81
CA ASN A 111 -8.72 -7.70 -9.08
C ASN A 111 -8.28 -6.77 -10.22
N LYS A 112 -7.96 -7.35 -11.40
CA LYS A 112 -7.62 -6.57 -12.59
C LYS A 112 -8.80 -5.71 -13.03
N GLY A 113 -8.49 -4.48 -13.48
CA GLY A 113 -9.47 -3.55 -14.01
C GLY A 113 -8.90 -2.16 -14.15
N LYS A 114 -9.65 -1.26 -14.75
CA LYS A 114 -9.21 0.11 -15.05
C LYS A 114 -8.85 0.92 -13.80
N PHE A 115 -9.60 0.74 -12.71
CA PHE A 115 -9.23 1.37 -11.44
C PHE A 115 -7.91 0.83 -10.89
N SER A 116 -7.65 -0.47 -10.98
CA SER A 116 -6.38 -1.07 -10.56
C SER A 116 -5.21 -0.56 -11.40
N GLU A 117 -5.41 -0.35 -12.69
CA GLU A 117 -4.42 0.26 -13.61
C GLU A 117 -4.21 1.75 -13.28
N PHE A 118 -5.28 2.48 -13.01
CA PHE A 118 -5.23 3.87 -12.57
C PHE A 118 -4.41 4.06 -11.28
N LEU A 119 -4.59 3.20 -10.27
CA LEU A 119 -3.79 3.26 -9.05
C LEU A 119 -2.29 3.09 -9.33
N LEU A 120 -1.92 2.16 -10.22
CA LEU A 120 -0.52 1.99 -10.63
C LEU A 120 0.01 3.22 -11.34
N GLN A 121 -0.75 3.76 -12.31
CA GLN A 121 -0.35 4.96 -13.05
C GLN A 121 -0.12 6.15 -12.10
N VAL A 122 -1.06 6.42 -11.19
CA VAL A 122 -0.96 7.53 -10.24
C VAL A 122 0.26 7.39 -9.31
N THR A 123 0.60 6.16 -8.90
CA THR A 123 1.75 5.94 -8.03
C THR A 123 3.08 5.77 -8.79
N ASP A 124 3.04 5.53 -10.09
CA ASP A 124 4.24 5.52 -10.95
C ASP A 124 4.77 6.95 -11.21
N GLU A 125 3.89 7.93 -11.23
CA GLU A 125 4.24 9.34 -11.32
C GLU A 125 4.79 9.87 -9.98
N ASP A 126 5.59 10.94 -10.03
CA ASP A 126 6.01 11.64 -8.81
C ASP A 126 4.81 12.31 -8.15
N ASN A 127 4.60 12.02 -6.88
CA ASN A 127 3.43 12.51 -6.16
C ASN A 127 3.72 12.70 -4.66
N ILE A 128 2.81 13.43 -3.99
CA ILE A 128 2.97 13.80 -2.59
C ILE A 128 2.98 12.59 -1.62
N LEU A 129 2.31 11.48 -1.95
CA LEU A 129 2.35 10.28 -1.11
C LEU A 129 3.74 9.66 -1.09
N ARG A 130 4.43 9.58 -2.25
CA ARG A 130 5.80 9.11 -2.32
C ARG A 130 6.73 9.96 -1.46
N ASN A 131 6.56 11.30 -1.52
CA ASN A 131 7.34 12.23 -0.71
C ASN A 131 7.11 12.01 0.79
N VAL A 132 5.87 11.86 1.22
CA VAL A 132 5.51 11.57 2.62
C VAL A 132 6.02 10.19 3.06
N MET A 133 5.98 9.19 2.19
CA MET A 133 6.52 7.86 2.46
C MET A 133 8.05 7.80 2.44
N ASN A 134 8.70 8.88 1.96
CA ASN A 134 10.16 8.99 1.78
C ASN A 134 10.72 7.89 0.86
N ILE A 135 10.05 7.66 -0.28
CA ILE A 135 10.48 6.74 -1.32
C ILE A 135 10.76 7.50 -2.62
N LYS A 136 11.90 7.22 -3.27
CA LYS A 136 12.35 7.95 -4.46
C LYS A 136 11.73 7.42 -5.74
N GLU A 137 11.39 6.14 -5.77
CA GLU A 137 10.86 5.43 -6.94
C GLU A 137 9.58 4.68 -6.54
N PRO A 138 8.71 4.28 -7.49
CA PRO A 138 7.55 3.45 -7.22
C PRO A 138 7.95 2.20 -6.43
N ASP A 139 7.13 1.85 -5.43
CA ASP A 139 7.47 0.76 -4.52
C ASP A 139 7.31 -0.60 -5.20
N LYS A 140 8.40 -1.36 -5.32
CA LYS A 140 8.43 -2.69 -5.95
C LYS A 140 7.44 -3.69 -5.32
N ARG A 141 6.99 -3.44 -4.09
CA ARG A 141 6.02 -4.24 -3.33
C ARG A 141 4.64 -3.59 -3.29
N LEU A 142 4.42 -2.53 -4.09
CA LEU A 142 3.17 -1.78 -4.20
C LEU A 142 2.64 -1.24 -2.86
N ARG A 143 3.53 -0.84 -1.95
CA ARG A 143 3.13 -0.26 -0.65
C ARG A 143 2.50 1.13 -0.82
N ASP A 144 2.97 1.91 -1.76
CA ASP A 144 2.40 3.20 -2.19
C ASP A 144 0.98 3.03 -2.76
N VAL A 145 0.80 2.06 -3.64
CA VAL A 145 -0.52 1.68 -4.18
C VAL A 145 -1.48 1.27 -3.05
N GLU A 146 -1.01 0.46 -2.08
CA GLU A 146 -1.84 0.09 -0.92
C GLU A 146 -2.23 1.31 -0.09
N VAL A 147 -1.31 2.26 0.14
CA VAL A 147 -1.59 3.47 0.92
C VAL A 147 -2.63 4.34 0.22
N LEU A 148 -2.50 4.56 -1.08
CA LEU A 148 -3.51 5.32 -1.85
C LEU A 148 -4.88 4.63 -1.82
N LEU A 149 -4.93 3.33 -2.10
CA LEU A 149 -6.16 2.54 -2.04
C LEU A 149 -6.83 2.61 -0.66
N ARG A 150 -6.05 2.51 0.43
CA ARG A 150 -6.57 2.63 1.80
C ARG A 150 -7.20 3.98 2.03
N CYS A 151 -6.48 5.06 1.73
CA CYS A 151 -7.00 6.42 1.91
C CYS A 151 -8.30 6.64 1.12
N MET A 152 -8.35 6.28 -0.16
CA MET A 152 -9.56 6.38 -0.98
C MET A 152 -10.70 5.53 -0.41
N SER A 153 -10.42 4.28 -0.02
CA SER A 153 -11.44 3.36 0.50
C SER A 153 -12.04 3.82 1.82
N PHE A 154 -11.22 4.39 2.72
CA PHE A 154 -11.73 4.90 4.00
C PHE A 154 -12.39 6.28 3.86
N LEU A 155 -11.99 7.11 2.92
CA LEU A 155 -12.72 8.35 2.64
C LEU A 155 -14.15 8.08 2.17
N GLU A 156 -14.33 7.08 1.31
CA GLU A 156 -15.62 6.82 0.67
C GLU A 156 -16.47 5.77 1.41
N TYR A 157 -15.85 4.73 1.94
CA TYR A 157 -16.55 3.54 2.43
C TYR A 157 -16.19 3.13 3.86
N ALA A 158 -15.73 4.05 4.70
CA ALA A 158 -15.29 3.68 6.05
C ALA A 158 -16.36 2.93 6.86
N SER A 159 -17.65 3.27 6.70
CA SER A 159 -18.78 2.61 7.37
C SER A 159 -18.91 1.12 7.02
N ASP A 160 -18.39 0.69 5.88
CA ASP A 160 -18.44 -0.70 5.43
C ASP A 160 -17.36 -1.58 6.06
N TYR A 161 -16.39 -0.95 6.75
CA TYR A 161 -15.31 -1.69 7.39
C TYR A 161 -15.81 -2.52 8.58
N LYS A 162 -15.51 -3.81 8.58
CA LYS A 162 -15.95 -4.79 9.59
C LYS A 162 -14.79 -5.48 10.32
N GLY A 163 -13.60 -4.86 10.35
CA GLY A 163 -12.44 -5.39 11.08
C GLY A 163 -11.52 -6.32 10.27
N ASN A 164 -11.84 -6.62 9.01
CA ASN A 164 -10.98 -7.38 8.09
C ASN A 164 -10.49 -6.48 6.96
N LEU A 165 -9.30 -5.90 7.14
CA LEU A 165 -8.73 -4.94 6.19
C LEU A 165 -8.45 -5.56 4.82
N LEU A 166 -7.99 -6.81 4.77
CA LEU A 166 -7.72 -7.50 3.52
C LEU A 166 -8.98 -7.59 2.67
N GLN A 167 -10.03 -8.17 3.24
CA GLN A 167 -11.33 -8.33 2.59
C GLN A 167 -11.96 -6.99 2.23
N PHE A 168 -11.85 -5.99 3.10
CA PHE A 168 -12.37 -4.65 2.84
C PHE A 168 -11.72 -4.04 1.59
N LEU A 169 -10.39 -4.02 1.51
CA LEU A 169 -9.68 -3.45 0.36
C LEU A 169 -9.92 -4.26 -0.94
N ASP A 170 -10.03 -5.58 -0.85
CA ASP A 170 -10.37 -6.42 -2.01
C ASP A 170 -11.76 -6.09 -2.55
N ASN A 171 -12.75 -5.99 -1.67
CA ASN A 171 -14.12 -5.62 -2.04
C ASN A 171 -14.18 -4.21 -2.63
N LYS A 172 -13.46 -3.22 -2.02
CA LYS A 172 -13.47 -1.86 -2.53
C LYS A 172 -12.76 -1.72 -3.86
N THR A 173 -11.69 -2.49 -4.09
CA THR A 173 -11.05 -2.55 -5.41
C THR A 173 -12.04 -3.06 -6.48
N LYS A 174 -12.84 -4.08 -6.18
CA LYS A 174 -13.89 -4.58 -7.09
C LYS A 174 -14.94 -3.50 -7.36
N VAL A 175 -15.48 -2.89 -6.31
CA VAL A 175 -16.49 -1.82 -6.43
C VAL A 175 -15.98 -0.65 -7.28
N PHE A 176 -14.76 -0.18 -7.06
CA PHE A 176 -14.17 0.89 -7.86
C PHE A 176 -13.92 0.45 -9.31
N ASN A 177 -13.50 -0.79 -9.56
CA ASN A 177 -13.37 -1.32 -10.93
C ASN A 177 -14.72 -1.38 -11.66
N GLU A 178 -15.77 -1.81 -10.98
CA GLU A 178 -17.14 -1.88 -11.53
C GLU A 178 -17.70 -0.49 -11.83
N ARG A 179 -17.48 0.46 -10.93
CA ARG A 179 -17.91 1.86 -11.07
C ARG A 179 -17.06 2.67 -12.05
N TRP A 180 -15.91 2.20 -12.48
CA TRP A 180 -14.96 3.00 -13.26
C TRP A 180 -15.57 3.64 -14.51
N ASN A 181 -16.36 2.89 -15.28
CA ASN A 181 -16.90 3.39 -16.54
C ASN A 181 -18.00 4.47 -16.35
N SER A 182 -18.72 4.45 -15.23
CA SER A 182 -19.76 5.42 -14.91
C SER A 182 -19.25 6.60 -14.07
N ASP A 183 -18.26 6.38 -13.24
CA ASP A 183 -17.88 7.30 -12.16
C ASP A 183 -16.40 7.65 -12.18
N GLN A 184 -15.73 7.56 -13.32
CA GLN A 184 -14.29 7.82 -13.44
C GLN A 184 -13.91 9.18 -12.86
N GLU A 185 -14.59 10.25 -13.28
CA GLU A 185 -14.35 11.62 -12.83
C GLU A 185 -14.49 11.77 -11.29
N TYR A 186 -15.50 11.11 -10.72
CA TYR A 186 -15.66 11.07 -9.27
C TYR A 186 -14.51 10.36 -8.57
N ILE A 187 -14.06 9.23 -9.11
CA ILE A 187 -12.93 8.46 -8.54
C ILE A 187 -11.62 9.26 -8.62
N GLU A 188 -11.40 9.99 -9.73
CA GLU A 188 -10.28 10.91 -9.87
C GLU A 188 -10.36 12.08 -8.87
N THR A 189 -11.55 12.63 -8.67
CA THR A 189 -11.81 13.65 -7.64
C THR A 189 -11.52 13.09 -6.24
N LEU A 190 -11.91 11.86 -5.94
CA LEU A 190 -11.61 11.21 -4.67
C LEU A 190 -10.10 11.06 -4.43
N LYS A 191 -9.32 10.68 -5.47
CA LYS A 191 -7.85 10.68 -5.42
C LYS A 191 -7.30 12.09 -5.15
N ASN A 192 -7.84 13.12 -5.81
CA ASN A 192 -7.41 14.51 -5.59
C ASN A 192 -7.69 14.95 -4.15
N ARG A 193 -8.83 14.59 -3.56
CA ARG A 193 -9.13 14.84 -2.14
C ARG A 193 -8.10 14.21 -1.19
N VAL A 194 -7.66 12.97 -1.48
CA VAL A 194 -6.57 12.34 -0.71
C VAL A 194 -5.31 13.21 -0.79
N PHE A 195 -4.92 13.63 -1.98
CA PHE A 195 -3.69 14.41 -2.17
C PHE A 195 -3.77 15.79 -1.49
N GLU A 196 -4.92 16.46 -1.59
CA GLU A 196 -5.14 17.75 -0.89
C GLU A 196 -5.11 17.58 0.63
N ALA A 197 -5.71 16.51 1.18
CA ALA A 197 -5.61 16.22 2.60
C ALA A 197 -4.16 15.97 3.05
N VAL A 198 -3.36 15.28 2.22
CA VAL A 198 -1.93 15.08 2.49
C VAL A 198 -1.14 16.41 2.41
N LYS A 199 -1.45 17.30 1.46
CA LYS A 199 -0.83 18.64 1.40
C LYS A 199 -1.14 19.46 2.67
N LYS A 200 -2.40 19.50 3.10
CA LYS A 200 -2.80 20.13 4.37
C LYS A 200 -1.98 19.60 5.55
N LEU A 201 -1.78 18.29 5.62
CA LEU A 201 -0.94 17.66 6.66
C LEU A 201 0.53 18.09 6.55
N VAL A 202 1.08 18.19 5.33
CA VAL A 202 2.44 18.69 5.12
C VAL A 202 2.58 20.11 5.61
N ASP A 203 1.62 20.99 5.31
CA ASP A 203 1.60 22.38 5.77
C ASP A 203 1.54 22.46 7.30
N VAL A 204 0.69 21.63 7.92
CA VAL A 204 0.59 21.55 9.38
C VAL A 204 1.89 21.10 10.03
N PHE A 205 2.50 20.01 9.55
CA PHE A 205 3.74 19.47 10.14
C PHE A 205 5.01 20.17 9.65
N GLY A 206 4.91 20.99 8.60
CA GLY A 206 6.00 21.78 8.02
C GLY A 206 7.00 20.96 7.19
N ASN A 207 6.82 19.64 7.05
CA ASN A 207 7.71 18.79 6.26
C ASN A 207 7.03 17.46 5.92
N ASN A 208 7.26 16.95 4.69
CA ASN A 208 6.80 15.64 4.23
C ASN A 208 7.20 14.50 5.19
N ASN A 209 8.43 14.52 5.67
CA ASN A 209 8.99 13.47 6.52
C ASN A 209 8.39 13.41 7.93
N LYS A 210 7.54 14.38 8.31
CA LYS A 210 6.86 14.43 9.61
C LYS A 210 5.43 13.89 9.55
N VAL A 211 4.83 13.82 8.38
CA VAL A 211 3.45 13.36 8.19
C VAL A 211 3.34 11.84 8.38
N GLY A 212 2.34 11.39 9.13
CA GLY A 212 2.12 9.97 9.40
C GLY A 212 3.24 9.35 10.24
N ARG A 213 3.80 10.09 11.18
CA ARG A 213 4.85 9.60 12.10
C ARG A 213 4.34 9.57 13.53
N LYS A 214 4.78 8.56 14.28
CA LYS A 214 4.54 8.48 15.72
C LYS A 214 5.41 9.49 16.44
N TYR A 215 4.90 10.06 17.53
CA TYR A 215 5.73 10.80 18.47
C TYR A 215 6.22 9.84 19.57
N LYS A 216 7.51 9.87 19.84
CA LYS A 216 8.14 9.03 20.88
C LYS A 216 9.47 9.64 21.30
N ASN A 217 9.77 9.62 22.60
CA ASN A 217 11.04 10.11 23.16
C ASN A 217 11.36 11.58 22.80
N GLY A 218 10.36 12.46 22.79
CA GLY A 218 10.57 13.87 22.53
C GLY A 218 10.55 14.27 21.04
N GLU A 219 10.41 13.33 20.10
CA GLU A 219 10.46 13.62 18.67
C GLU A 219 9.51 12.77 17.84
N LEU A 220 9.25 13.22 16.61
CA LEU A 220 8.54 12.42 15.61
C LEU A 220 9.48 11.35 15.04
N ASN A 221 9.03 10.10 15.07
CA ASN A 221 9.79 8.96 14.55
C ASN A 221 10.07 9.13 13.05
N THR A 222 11.20 8.62 12.56
CA THR A 222 11.54 8.59 11.14
C THR A 222 10.69 7.59 10.32
N LYS A 223 10.19 6.54 10.99
CA LYS A 223 9.43 5.47 10.32
C LYS A 223 8.00 5.91 9.98
N PHE A 224 7.68 5.88 8.69
CA PHE A 224 6.32 6.12 8.20
C PHE A 224 5.32 5.07 8.73
N ASN A 225 4.14 5.55 9.12
CA ASN A 225 3.03 4.71 9.59
C ASN A 225 1.78 4.96 8.74
N ARG A 226 1.45 3.98 7.89
CA ARG A 226 0.28 4.05 6.99
C ARG A 226 -1.05 4.13 7.71
N VAL A 227 -1.14 3.61 8.93
CA VAL A 227 -2.38 3.63 9.73
C VAL A 227 -2.66 5.04 10.23
N LEU A 228 -1.60 5.76 10.64
CA LEU A 228 -1.71 7.17 11.02
C LEU A 228 -2.06 8.04 9.83
N LEU A 229 -1.41 7.83 8.67
CA LEU A 229 -1.75 8.62 7.48
C LEU A 229 -3.21 8.43 7.09
N GLU A 230 -3.71 7.19 7.06
CA GLU A 230 -5.09 6.87 6.69
C GLU A 230 -6.11 7.64 7.55
N VAL A 231 -5.97 7.59 8.88
CA VAL A 231 -6.91 8.29 9.77
C VAL A 231 -6.76 9.81 9.69
N LEU A 232 -5.54 10.32 9.57
CA LEU A 232 -5.30 11.77 9.40
C LEU A 232 -5.90 12.28 8.10
N VAL A 233 -5.70 11.59 6.98
CA VAL A 233 -6.29 11.94 5.68
C VAL A 233 -7.81 12.00 5.78
N PHE A 234 -8.45 11.04 6.45
CA PHE A 234 -9.90 11.03 6.62
C PHE A 234 -10.43 12.30 7.29
N PHE A 235 -9.76 12.81 8.32
CA PHE A 235 -10.19 14.02 9.01
C PHE A 235 -9.76 15.30 8.29
N PHE A 236 -8.55 15.34 7.73
CA PHE A 236 -8.04 16.52 7.04
C PHE A 236 -8.73 16.81 5.70
N ASP A 237 -9.30 15.81 5.06
CA ASP A 237 -10.22 15.99 3.94
C ASP A 237 -11.41 16.92 4.30
N LYS A 238 -11.87 16.87 5.54
CA LYS A 238 -13.05 17.60 6.03
C LYS A 238 -12.74 18.98 6.62
N ILE A 239 -11.46 19.32 6.78
CA ILE A 239 -11.06 20.64 7.29
C ILE A 239 -11.04 21.63 6.13
N GLU A 240 -11.79 22.71 6.26
CA GLU A 240 -11.77 23.83 5.32
C GLU A 240 -10.42 24.56 5.37
N HIS A 241 -9.93 25.04 4.22
CA HIS A 241 -8.64 25.74 4.16
C HIS A 241 -8.55 26.95 5.10
N GLY A 242 -9.64 27.71 5.26
CA GLY A 242 -9.70 28.86 6.15
C GLY A 242 -9.47 28.55 7.64
N LYS A 243 -9.60 27.28 8.03
CA LYS A 243 -9.33 26.84 9.41
C LYS A 243 -7.87 26.43 9.66
N LEU A 244 -7.06 26.32 8.61
CA LEU A 244 -5.64 25.93 8.70
C LEU A 244 -4.76 27.15 9.03
N THR A 245 -5.07 27.83 10.12
CA THR A 245 -4.27 28.97 10.62
C THR A 245 -3.03 28.47 11.36
N ILE A 246 -2.04 29.34 11.54
CA ILE A 246 -0.81 29.02 12.30
C ILE A 246 -1.16 28.55 13.71
N ASP A 247 -2.08 29.24 14.39
CA ASP A 247 -2.48 28.93 15.77
C ASP A 247 -3.19 27.59 15.86
N ASN A 248 -4.17 27.31 14.96
CA ASN A 248 -4.88 26.05 14.93
C ASN A 248 -3.93 24.87 14.60
N ASN A 249 -3.01 25.09 13.67
CA ASN A 249 -2.02 24.08 13.30
C ASN A 249 -1.03 23.81 14.46
N SER A 250 -0.62 24.84 15.21
CA SER A 250 0.19 24.68 16.41
C SER A 250 -0.57 23.89 17.47
N LYS A 251 -1.81 24.30 17.76
CA LYS A 251 -2.68 23.61 18.71
C LYS A 251 -2.88 22.14 18.34
N PHE A 252 -3.11 21.85 17.06
CA PHE A 252 -3.23 20.44 16.60
C PHE A 252 -1.96 19.64 16.87
N LYS A 253 -0.77 20.20 16.58
CA LYS A 253 0.51 19.53 16.85
C LYS A 253 0.70 19.22 18.32
N ASP A 254 0.40 20.17 19.19
CA ASP A 254 0.52 20.01 20.65
C ASP A 254 -0.43 18.89 21.15
N LEU A 255 -1.67 18.90 20.69
CA LEU A 255 -2.64 17.85 20.99
C LEU A 255 -2.24 16.49 20.43
N TYR A 256 -1.65 16.47 19.24
CA TYR A 256 -1.14 15.23 18.62
C TYR A 256 0.02 14.63 19.43
N ILE A 257 0.96 15.47 19.90
CA ILE A 257 2.05 15.04 20.77
C ILE A 257 1.49 14.48 22.08
N LYS A 258 0.63 15.26 22.74
CA LYS A 258 -0.04 14.85 24.00
C LYS A 258 -0.81 13.54 23.86
N LEU A 259 -1.46 13.29 22.72
CA LEU A 259 -2.13 12.04 22.44
C LEU A 259 -1.16 10.85 22.47
N PHE A 260 0.05 11.01 21.95
CA PHE A 260 1.08 9.97 22.01
C PHE A 260 1.75 9.83 23.38
N GLU A 261 1.74 10.85 24.22
CA GLU A 261 2.37 10.80 25.55
C GLU A 261 1.42 10.25 26.62
N GLU A 262 0.13 10.58 26.52
CA GLU A 262 -0.83 10.35 27.61
C GLU A 262 -1.90 9.28 27.31
N ASP A 263 -2.11 8.88 26.05
CA ASP A 263 -3.16 7.91 25.70
C ASP A 263 -2.59 6.56 25.30
N PHE A 264 -2.39 5.69 26.30
CA PHE A 264 -1.86 4.34 26.10
C PHE A 264 -2.77 3.46 25.23
N ASP A 265 -4.10 3.67 25.30
CA ASP A 265 -5.04 2.90 24.48
C ASP A 265 -4.87 3.30 23.00
N PHE A 266 -4.70 4.59 22.71
CA PHE A 266 -4.37 5.05 21.35
C PHE A 266 -3.03 4.49 20.88
N GLN A 267 -1.97 4.60 21.69
CA GLN A 267 -0.64 4.05 21.33
C GLN A 267 -0.73 2.55 20.98
N ALA A 268 -1.43 1.77 21.81
CA ALA A 268 -1.63 0.34 21.60
C ALA A 268 -2.32 0.03 20.25
N THR A 269 -3.23 0.89 19.79
CA THR A 269 -3.87 0.74 18.47
C THR A 269 -2.92 0.97 17.30
N ILE A 270 -1.84 1.71 17.51
CA ILE A 270 -0.84 2.02 16.48
C ILE A 270 0.29 0.98 16.47
N ASP A 271 0.65 0.43 17.62
CA ASP A 271 1.79 -0.49 17.79
C ASP A 271 1.40 -1.96 17.65
N GLY A 272 0.20 -2.32 18.04
CA GLY A 272 -0.30 -3.70 18.07
C GLY A 272 -1.03 -4.15 16.80
N SER A 273 -2.03 -5.03 16.98
CA SER A 273 -2.90 -5.49 15.89
C SER A 273 -3.76 -4.33 15.37
N THR A 274 -3.27 -3.67 14.34
CA THR A 274 -3.87 -2.45 13.78
C THR A 274 -5.18 -2.69 13.01
N LYS A 275 -5.63 -3.95 12.88
CA LYS A 275 -6.67 -4.33 11.91
C LYS A 275 -8.03 -4.66 12.53
N ASN A 276 -8.15 -4.74 13.85
CA ASN A 276 -9.43 -5.05 14.49
C ASN A 276 -10.32 -3.79 14.56
N MET A 277 -11.63 -4.02 14.68
CA MET A 277 -12.64 -2.97 14.67
C MET A 277 -12.53 -2.02 15.86
N GLU A 278 -12.21 -2.55 17.05
CA GLU A 278 -12.05 -1.74 18.26
C GLU A 278 -10.91 -0.74 18.14
N ASN A 279 -9.78 -1.16 17.59
CA ASN A 279 -8.65 -0.27 17.33
C ASN A 279 -9.00 0.85 16.33
N TYR A 280 -9.84 0.57 15.32
CA TYR A 280 -10.34 1.61 14.43
C TYR A 280 -11.24 2.61 15.15
N LYS A 281 -12.17 2.15 15.96
CA LYS A 281 -13.05 3.00 16.78
C LYS A 281 -12.23 3.94 17.67
N ILE A 282 -11.26 3.40 18.40
CA ILE A 282 -10.40 4.18 19.30
C ILE A 282 -9.62 5.23 18.49
N ARG A 283 -8.90 4.85 17.43
CA ARG A 283 -8.10 5.78 16.64
C ARG A 283 -8.92 6.93 16.06
N TYR A 284 -10.05 6.59 15.44
CA TYR A 284 -10.90 7.60 14.82
C TYR A 284 -11.53 8.53 15.87
N SER A 285 -11.91 8.02 17.05
CA SER A 285 -12.43 8.84 18.13
C SER A 285 -11.37 9.81 18.66
N ARG A 286 -10.14 9.33 18.91
CA ARG A 286 -9.05 10.19 19.44
C ARG A 286 -8.61 11.25 18.44
N ILE A 287 -8.47 10.89 17.17
CA ILE A 287 -8.12 11.88 16.14
C ILE A 287 -9.27 12.87 15.94
N GLN A 288 -10.55 12.43 16.01
CA GLN A 288 -11.67 13.36 16.00
C GLN A 288 -11.58 14.38 17.14
N ASP A 289 -11.28 13.96 18.37
CA ASP A 289 -11.19 14.83 19.53
C ASP A 289 -10.18 15.97 19.31
N ILE A 290 -8.95 15.62 18.91
CA ILE A 290 -7.90 16.62 18.70
C ILE A 290 -8.17 17.51 17.49
N VAL A 291 -8.77 16.98 16.43
CA VAL A 291 -9.16 17.76 15.25
C VAL A 291 -10.30 18.73 15.59
N SER A 292 -11.31 18.25 16.32
CA SER A 292 -12.44 19.10 16.76
C SER A 292 -11.99 20.21 17.69
N GLU A 293 -11.09 19.92 18.61
CA GLU A 293 -10.55 20.90 19.55
C GLU A 293 -9.64 21.93 18.86
N ALA A 294 -8.80 21.49 17.91
CA ALA A 294 -7.86 22.38 17.23
C ALA A 294 -8.55 23.27 16.19
N TYR A 295 -9.47 22.72 15.40
CA TYR A 295 -10.07 23.42 14.26
C TYR A 295 -11.52 23.85 14.47
N GLY A 296 -12.08 23.64 15.67
CA GLY A 296 -13.44 24.04 16.00
C GLY A 296 -14.50 23.33 15.17
N ILE A 297 -14.29 22.03 14.85
CA ILE A 297 -15.24 21.24 14.09
C ILE A 297 -16.26 20.63 15.05
N GLN A 298 -17.54 20.97 14.85
CA GLN A 298 -18.62 20.48 15.68
C GLN A 298 -19.25 19.19 15.12
N GLY A 299 -19.77 18.36 16.01
CA GLY A 299 -20.49 17.15 15.67
C GLY A 299 -19.62 15.91 15.48
N LYS A 300 -20.31 14.79 15.23
CA LYS A 300 -19.66 13.50 15.01
C LYS A 300 -19.22 13.39 13.54
N ILE A 301 -17.92 13.29 13.32
CA ILE A 301 -17.31 13.10 12.00
C ILE A 301 -16.89 11.65 11.77
N THR A 302 -16.48 10.95 12.84
CA THR A 302 -16.04 9.55 12.72
C THR A 302 -17.16 8.67 12.14
N PRO A 303 -16.83 7.79 11.18
CA PRO A 303 -17.79 6.84 10.59
C PRO A 303 -18.07 5.66 11.53
N PHE A 304 -17.31 5.54 12.62
CA PHE A 304 -17.40 4.47 13.59
C PHE A 304 -18.13 4.91 14.85
N GLU A 305 -18.53 3.92 15.67
CA GLU A 305 -19.00 4.20 17.02
C GLU A 305 -17.91 4.92 17.81
N TYR A 306 -18.28 6.02 18.46
CA TYR A 306 -17.36 6.81 19.25
C TYR A 306 -17.01 6.13 20.57
N VAL A 307 -15.72 6.06 20.89
CA VAL A 307 -15.19 5.46 22.12
C VAL A 307 -14.60 6.55 23.01
N THR A 308 -15.22 6.80 24.14
CA THR A 308 -14.73 7.75 25.16
C THR A 308 -13.39 7.33 25.73
N LYS A 309 -12.55 8.32 26.08
CA LYS A 309 -11.28 8.06 26.78
C LYS A 309 -11.59 7.47 28.16
N ARG A 310 -11.04 6.31 28.47
CA ARG A 310 -11.13 5.73 29.81
C ARG A 310 -10.20 6.53 30.73
N ILE A 311 -10.77 7.19 31.73
CA ILE A 311 -9.98 7.79 32.81
C ILE A 311 -9.52 6.62 33.68
N ARG A 312 -8.25 6.20 33.51
CA ARG A 312 -7.64 5.28 34.49
C ARG A 312 -7.41 6.08 35.77
N LYS A 313 -8.12 5.70 36.82
CA LYS A 313 -7.88 6.20 38.18
C LYS A 313 -6.54 5.66 38.70
#